data_f52739ce77ebd671885ad9c1055d59d0
#
_entry.id   f52739ce77ebd671885ad9c1055d59d0
#
_cell.length_a   1.000
_cell.length_b   1.000
_cell.length_c   1.000
_cell.angle_alpha   90.00
_cell.angle_beta   90.00
_cell.angle_gamma   90.00
#
_symmetry.space_group_name_H-M   'P 1'
#
loop_
_entity.id
_entity.type
_entity.pdbx_description
1 polymer ?
#
loop_
_entity_poly.entity_id
_entity_poly.type
_entity_poly.pdbx_seq_one_letter_code
_entity_poly.pdbx_strand_id
1 'polypeptide(L)'
;MKKTLLEIVQEILNDMDSDEVGSITDTMESSQASEIVKSTYFAMLSNRNWPHTKKPIQLIASGTPDRPTHMTLPEGVKELSVLNYNKAKGGETRKHYKSVRYLDPDAFLRRQNYLNNDNDNIDVIVDVTGVELLIKNDKAPEYFTSFDDTVLVFDSYDSTTDSTLQNSKVQASAYIYPTWSHLDDFVPDLPAEAFTSFIEEAKAKCSFKLRQVVDQKAEQEAGRQGRWLSRKARRIAGGIKY
;
A
#
# COMPACT_ATOMS: atom_id res chain seq x y z
N MET A 1 8.71 -4.76 -23.22
CA MET A 1 7.46 -5.42 -23.62
C MET A 1 6.95 -6.17 -22.40
N LYS A 2 5.64 -6.16 -22.10
CA LYS A 2 5.09 -6.95 -20.99
C LYS A 2 4.95 -8.40 -21.45
N LYS A 3 5.18 -9.36 -20.55
CA LYS A 3 5.10 -10.80 -20.81
C LYS A 3 4.10 -11.46 -19.89
N THR A 4 3.48 -12.55 -20.32
CA THR A 4 2.64 -13.41 -19.49
C THR A 4 3.48 -14.23 -18.52
N LEU A 5 2.85 -14.79 -17.49
CA LEU A 5 3.53 -15.63 -16.52
C LEU A 5 4.16 -16.86 -17.20
N LEU A 6 3.44 -17.50 -18.14
CA LEU A 6 3.97 -18.61 -18.92
C LEU A 6 5.20 -18.22 -19.75
N GLU A 7 5.13 -17.06 -20.46
CA GLU A 7 6.28 -16.57 -21.23
C GLU A 7 7.51 -16.28 -20.37
N ILE A 8 7.30 -15.77 -19.14
CA ILE A 8 8.39 -15.54 -18.18
C ILE A 8 8.98 -16.86 -17.70
N VAL A 9 8.14 -17.84 -17.35
CA VAL A 9 8.58 -19.15 -16.89
C VAL A 9 9.32 -19.88 -18.00
N GLN A 10 8.82 -19.87 -19.24
CA GLN A 10 9.50 -20.48 -20.40
C GLN A 10 10.88 -19.86 -20.66
N GLU A 11 10.97 -18.53 -20.59
CA GLU A 11 12.25 -17.85 -20.75
C GLU A 11 13.27 -18.27 -19.68
N ILE A 12 12.82 -18.42 -18.42
CA ILE A 12 13.67 -18.87 -17.32
C ILE A 12 14.11 -20.34 -17.54
N LEU A 13 13.18 -21.22 -17.92
CA LEU A 13 13.48 -22.62 -18.18
C LEU A 13 14.44 -22.81 -19.36
N ASN A 14 14.26 -22.05 -20.45
CA ASN A 14 15.17 -22.06 -21.59
C ASN A 14 16.60 -21.64 -21.21
N ASP A 15 16.75 -20.63 -20.35
CA ASP A 15 18.08 -20.20 -19.86
C ASP A 15 18.74 -21.24 -18.95
N MET A 16 17.95 -22.15 -18.38
CA MET A 16 18.43 -23.26 -17.54
C MET A 16 18.60 -24.58 -18.30
N ASP A 17 18.49 -24.59 -19.65
CA ASP A 17 18.50 -25.77 -20.49
C ASP A 17 17.46 -26.83 -20.08
N SER A 18 16.27 -26.39 -19.67
CA SER A 18 15.15 -27.23 -19.28
C SER A 18 14.15 -27.42 -20.42
N ASP A 19 13.27 -28.42 -20.28
CA ASP A 19 12.25 -28.72 -21.29
C ASP A 19 11.25 -27.55 -21.48
N GLU A 20 10.77 -27.39 -22.71
CA GLU A 20 9.71 -26.45 -23.04
C GLU A 20 8.36 -26.91 -22.44
N VAL A 21 7.60 -25.99 -21.86
CA VAL A 21 6.32 -26.27 -21.18
C VAL A 21 5.17 -25.55 -21.85
N GLY A 22 4.00 -26.16 -21.90
CA GLY A 22 2.77 -25.55 -22.41
C GLY A 22 1.95 -24.82 -21.35
N SER A 23 2.23 -25.09 -20.06
CA SER A 23 1.59 -24.46 -18.90
C SER A 23 2.58 -24.36 -17.73
N ILE A 24 2.36 -23.41 -16.85
CA ILE A 24 3.12 -23.24 -15.59
C ILE A 24 2.98 -24.43 -14.64
N THR A 25 2.03 -25.33 -14.88
CA THR A 25 1.73 -26.51 -14.06
C THR A 25 2.16 -27.83 -14.70
N ASP A 26 2.72 -27.82 -15.91
CA ASP A 26 3.05 -29.04 -16.66
C ASP A 26 4.12 -29.89 -15.98
N THR A 27 5.11 -29.24 -15.38
CA THR A 27 6.21 -29.90 -14.70
C THR A 27 6.38 -29.36 -13.28
N MET A 28 7.05 -30.14 -12.43
CA MET A 28 7.42 -29.66 -11.09
C MET A 28 8.34 -28.44 -11.17
N GLU A 29 9.24 -28.41 -12.14
CA GLU A 29 10.20 -27.33 -12.34
C GLU A 29 9.50 -26.04 -12.78
N SER A 30 8.56 -26.12 -13.74
CA SER A 30 7.76 -24.96 -14.15
C SER A 30 6.90 -24.38 -13.01
N SER A 31 6.31 -25.26 -12.19
CA SER A 31 5.54 -24.85 -11.02
C SER A 31 6.43 -24.16 -9.96
N GLN A 32 7.63 -24.70 -9.69
CA GLN A 32 8.58 -24.07 -8.78
C GLN A 32 9.11 -22.73 -9.32
N ALA A 33 9.39 -22.65 -10.62
CA ALA A 33 9.80 -21.41 -11.27
C ALA A 33 8.71 -20.33 -11.15
N SER A 34 7.45 -20.69 -11.38
CA SER A 34 6.32 -19.75 -11.25
C SER A 34 6.15 -19.20 -9.81
N GLU A 35 6.36 -20.03 -8.78
CA GLU A 35 6.36 -19.58 -7.38
C GLU A 35 7.56 -18.68 -7.05
N ILE A 36 8.72 -18.94 -7.65
CA ILE A 36 9.89 -18.06 -7.51
C ILE A 36 9.63 -16.70 -8.17
N VAL A 37 9.02 -16.70 -9.37
CA VAL A 37 8.60 -15.48 -10.07
C VAL A 37 7.64 -14.67 -9.19
N LYS A 38 6.61 -15.29 -8.61
CA LYS A 38 5.66 -14.66 -7.68
C LYS A 38 6.38 -14.04 -6.47
N SER A 39 7.25 -14.82 -5.82
CA SER A 39 8.00 -14.32 -4.65
C SER A 39 8.91 -13.14 -4.99
N THR A 40 9.51 -13.16 -6.18
CA THR A 40 10.35 -12.07 -6.69
C THR A 40 9.52 -10.82 -6.99
N TYR A 41 8.34 -10.98 -7.57
CA TYR A 41 7.38 -9.89 -7.81
C TYR A 41 7.01 -9.16 -6.52
N PHE A 42 6.57 -9.89 -5.51
CA PHE A 42 6.20 -9.28 -4.23
C PHE A 42 7.39 -8.68 -3.49
N ALA A 43 8.56 -9.30 -3.54
CA ALA A 43 9.78 -8.73 -2.97
C ALA A 43 10.13 -7.40 -3.64
N MET A 44 10.03 -7.32 -4.98
CA MET A 44 10.27 -6.08 -5.73
C MET A 44 9.27 -4.97 -5.38
N LEU A 45 7.99 -5.31 -5.18
CA LEU A 45 6.94 -4.37 -4.78
C LEU A 45 7.08 -3.91 -3.32
N SER A 46 7.52 -4.80 -2.44
CA SER A 46 7.69 -4.49 -1.00
C SER A 46 8.84 -3.51 -0.76
N ASN A 47 9.93 -3.62 -1.54
CA ASN A 47 11.16 -2.85 -1.33
C ASN A 47 11.00 -1.33 -1.56
N ARG A 48 9.94 -0.89 -2.24
CA ARG A 48 9.70 0.54 -2.52
C ARG A 48 8.25 0.82 -2.86
N ASN A 49 7.90 2.10 -2.81
CA ASN A 49 6.62 2.58 -3.28
C ASN A 49 6.69 2.90 -4.78
N TRP A 50 6.00 2.11 -5.58
CA TRP A 50 5.98 2.27 -7.03
C TRP A 50 4.90 3.26 -7.46
N PRO A 51 5.19 4.22 -8.36
CA PRO A 51 4.19 5.21 -8.79
C PRO A 51 2.91 4.61 -9.39
N HIS A 52 3.01 3.47 -10.09
CA HIS A 52 1.85 2.82 -10.73
C HIS A 52 0.91 2.15 -9.71
N THR A 53 1.40 1.81 -8.51
CA THR A 53 0.58 1.23 -7.44
C THR A 53 -0.15 2.29 -6.62
N LYS A 54 0.13 3.59 -6.85
CA LYS A 54 -0.54 4.69 -6.17
C LYS A 54 -1.92 4.91 -6.79
N LYS A 55 -2.98 4.65 -6.01
CA LYS A 55 -4.37 4.77 -6.46
C LYS A 55 -5.18 5.59 -5.45
N PRO A 56 -6.23 6.29 -5.87
CA PRO A 56 -7.22 6.84 -4.94
C PRO A 56 -7.92 5.69 -4.23
N ILE A 57 -8.16 5.86 -2.93
CA ILE A 57 -8.89 4.91 -2.10
C ILE A 57 -10.02 5.61 -1.36
N GLN A 58 -11.03 4.85 -0.98
CA GLN A 58 -12.09 5.30 -0.11
C GLN A 58 -11.97 4.56 1.22
N LEU A 59 -11.94 5.32 2.33
CA LEU A 59 -11.98 4.75 3.67
C LEU A 59 -13.41 4.33 4.01
N ILE A 60 -13.55 3.35 4.87
CA ILE A 60 -14.83 2.84 5.35
C ILE A 60 -15.04 3.37 6.77
N ALA A 61 -16.00 4.29 6.94
CA ALA A 61 -16.34 4.82 8.27
C ALA A 61 -16.96 3.71 9.14
N SER A 62 -16.67 3.70 10.44
CA SER A 62 -17.27 2.76 11.38
C SER A 62 -18.80 2.91 11.43
N GLY A 63 -19.29 4.12 11.29
CA GLY A 63 -20.72 4.46 11.30
C GLY A 63 -21.39 4.28 12.65
N THR A 64 -20.66 3.88 13.69
CA THR A 64 -21.19 3.66 15.04
C THR A 64 -20.93 4.89 15.92
N PRO A 65 -21.93 5.33 16.72
CA PRO A 65 -21.74 6.44 17.65
C PRO A 65 -20.65 6.19 18.70
N ASP A 66 -20.43 4.94 19.07
CA ASP A 66 -19.41 4.55 20.04
C ASP A 66 -17.98 4.79 19.51
N ARG A 67 -17.82 4.84 18.18
CA ARG A 67 -16.52 5.03 17.50
C ARG A 67 -16.66 6.02 16.34
N PRO A 68 -17.04 7.27 16.60
CA PRO A 68 -17.35 8.24 15.56
C PRO A 68 -16.14 8.68 14.73
N THR A 69 -14.92 8.45 15.25
CA THR A 69 -13.65 8.87 14.64
C THR A 69 -12.88 7.72 14.00
N HIS A 70 -13.46 6.53 13.91
CA HIS A 70 -12.76 5.37 13.39
C HIS A 70 -13.11 5.12 11.92
N MET A 71 -12.10 4.85 11.10
CA MET A 71 -12.26 4.47 9.70
C MET A 71 -11.34 3.31 9.36
N THR A 72 -11.85 2.32 8.63
CA THR A 72 -11.08 1.16 8.19
C THR A 72 -10.44 1.41 6.82
N LEU A 73 -9.20 0.99 6.67
CA LEU A 73 -8.51 0.94 5.38
C LEU A 73 -9.05 -0.22 4.53
N PRO A 74 -9.20 -0.05 3.20
CA PRO A 74 -9.51 -1.17 2.33
C PRO A 74 -8.35 -2.18 2.29
N GLU A 75 -8.67 -3.42 1.98
CA GLU A 75 -7.66 -4.49 1.87
C GLU A 75 -6.59 -4.17 0.81
N GLY A 76 -5.39 -4.68 1.04
CA GLY A 76 -4.26 -4.54 0.11
C GLY A 76 -3.57 -3.17 0.15
N VAL A 77 -3.94 -2.27 1.03
CA VAL A 77 -3.22 -1.00 1.22
C VAL A 77 -1.86 -1.29 1.86
N LYS A 78 -0.80 -0.86 1.18
CA LYS A 78 0.57 -0.93 1.68
C LYS A 78 0.93 0.28 2.54
N GLU A 79 0.61 1.47 2.06
CA GLU A 79 0.97 2.73 2.71
C GLU A 79 0.04 3.85 2.24
N LEU A 80 -0.48 4.61 3.19
CA LEU A 80 -1.29 5.79 2.92
C LEU A 80 -0.38 6.95 2.51
N SER A 81 -0.68 7.58 1.37
CA SER A 81 0.14 8.68 0.84
C SER A 81 -0.44 10.07 1.14
N VAL A 82 -1.74 10.21 0.98
CA VAL A 82 -2.47 11.47 1.20
C VAL A 82 -3.80 11.16 1.85
N LEU A 83 -4.14 11.96 2.85
CA LEU A 83 -5.45 11.94 3.50
C LEU A 83 -5.94 13.37 3.70
N ASN A 84 -7.08 13.70 3.11
CA ASN A 84 -7.76 14.97 3.28
C ASN A 84 -9.19 14.73 3.79
N TYR A 85 -9.67 15.63 4.62
CA TYR A 85 -11.05 15.62 5.09
C TYR A 85 -11.75 16.93 4.74
N ASN A 86 -13.00 16.85 4.28
CA ASN A 86 -13.83 17.99 3.96
C ASN A 86 -14.42 18.58 5.24
N LYS A 87 -14.05 19.84 5.55
CA LYS A 87 -14.51 20.59 6.73
C LYS A 87 -15.77 21.42 6.49
N ALA A 88 -16.37 21.32 5.31
CA ALA A 88 -17.60 22.07 5.01
C ALA A 88 -18.69 21.73 6.03
N LYS A 89 -19.31 22.75 6.61
CA LYS A 89 -20.44 22.61 7.52
C LYS A 89 -21.74 22.31 6.76
N GLY A 90 -22.74 21.81 7.48
CA GLY A 90 -24.04 21.53 6.88
C GLY A 90 -24.62 22.79 6.20
N GLY A 91 -25.08 22.64 4.94
CA GLY A 91 -25.60 23.75 4.13
C GLY A 91 -24.57 24.48 3.25
N GLU A 92 -23.27 24.27 3.43
CA GLU A 92 -22.25 24.86 2.55
C GLU A 92 -22.16 24.08 1.23
N THR A 93 -22.25 24.80 0.09
CA THR A 93 -22.13 24.22 -1.25
C THR A 93 -20.68 23.97 -1.63
N ARG A 94 -19.75 24.75 -1.07
CA ARG A 94 -18.32 24.65 -1.37
C ARG A 94 -17.66 23.65 -0.45
N LYS A 95 -16.97 22.67 -1.04
CA LYS A 95 -16.15 21.70 -0.32
C LYS A 95 -14.83 22.31 0.12
N HIS A 96 -14.45 22.11 1.38
CA HIS A 96 -13.21 22.58 1.98
C HIS A 96 -12.36 21.41 2.47
N TYR A 97 -11.49 20.88 1.60
CA TYR A 97 -10.58 19.80 1.96
C TYR A 97 -9.33 20.33 2.66
N LYS A 98 -9.06 19.79 3.83
CA LYS A 98 -7.82 20.02 4.58
C LYS A 98 -7.07 18.70 4.75
N SER A 99 -5.73 18.74 4.63
CA SER A 99 -4.89 17.58 4.89
C SER A 99 -4.94 17.21 6.36
N VAL A 100 -5.17 15.93 6.62
CA VAL A 100 -5.08 15.32 7.95
C VAL A 100 -3.69 14.67 8.05
N ARG A 101 -2.96 14.95 9.14
CA ARG A 101 -1.57 14.55 9.30
C ARG A 101 -1.47 13.29 10.13
N TYR A 102 -0.60 12.39 9.72
CA TYR A 102 -0.26 11.24 10.55
C TYR A 102 0.52 11.69 11.80
N LEU A 103 0.16 11.12 12.94
CA LEU A 103 0.95 11.14 14.16
C LEU A 103 1.26 9.70 14.56
N ASP A 104 2.47 9.50 15.02
CA ASP A 104 2.85 8.26 15.67
C ASP A 104 1.92 7.96 16.87
N PRO A 105 1.54 6.70 17.13
CA PRO A 105 0.63 6.34 18.22
C PRO A 105 0.97 6.97 19.56
N ASP A 106 2.24 6.95 19.96
CA ASP A 106 2.69 7.56 21.23
C ASP A 106 2.50 9.08 21.25
N ALA A 107 2.78 9.76 20.13
CA ALA A 107 2.60 11.19 20.01
C ALA A 107 1.12 11.56 19.98
N PHE A 108 0.28 10.72 19.39
CA PHE A 108 -1.17 10.89 19.37
C PHE A 108 -1.76 10.78 20.79
N LEU A 109 -1.41 9.72 21.53
CA LEU A 109 -1.85 9.53 22.92
C LEU A 109 -1.40 10.68 23.83
N ARG A 110 -0.14 11.10 23.74
CA ARG A 110 0.35 12.25 24.50
C ARG A 110 -0.44 13.51 24.23
N ARG A 111 -0.78 13.76 22.97
CA ARG A 111 -1.59 14.92 22.57
C ARG A 111 -2.99 14.87 23.16
N GLN A 112 -3.59 13.70 23.22
CA GLN A 112 -4.93 13.52 23.79
C GLN A 112 -4.94 13.65 25.30
N ASN A 113 -3.90 13.20 26.00
CA ASN A 113 -3.79 13.29 27.46
C ASN A 113 -3.74 14.76 27.99
N TYR A 114 -3.51 15.74 27.13
CA TYR A 114 -3.63 17.15 27.49
C TYR A 114 -5.07 17.70 27.44
N LEU A 115 -6.03 16.89 26.97
CA LEU A 115 -7.43 17.27 26.94
C LEU A 115 -8.08 17.01 28.32
N ASN A 116 -9.06 17.83 28.66
CA ASN A 116 -9.83 17.69 29.91
C ASN A 116 -11.22 17.15 29.56
N ASN A 117 -11.57 15.97 30.06
CA ASN A 117 -12.87 15.33 29.86
C ASN A 117 -14.04 16.01 30.60
N ASP A 118 -13.77 16.98 31.50
CA ASP A 118 -14.81 17.77 32.11
C ASP A 118 -15.45 18.81 31.14
N ASN A 119 -14.83 18.98 29.96
CA ASN A 119 -15.33 19.90 28.95
C ASN A 119 -16.35 19.17 28.04
N ASP A 120 -17.51 19.83 27.81
CA ASP A 120 -18.59 19.30 26.95
C ASP A 120 -18.16 19.02 25.48
N ASN A 121 -17.01 19.58 25.05
CA ASN A 121 -16.47 19.39 23.73
C ASN A 121 -15.46 18.23 23.61
N ILE A 122 -15.35 17.40 24.66
CA ILE A 122 -14.47 16.23 24.70
C ILE A 122 -15.31 14.99 25.00
N ASP A 123 -15.22 14.02 24.11
CA ASP A 123 -15.81 12.70 24.30
C ASP A 123 -14.74 11.68 24.70
N VAL A 124 -15.12 10.77 25.59
CA VAL A 124 -14.31 9.61 25.93
C VAL A 124 -14.76 8.44 25.07
N ILE A 125 -13.89 7.96 24.23
CA ILE A 125 -14.17 6.87 23.28
C ILE A 125 -13.24 5.67 23.60
N VAL A 126 -13.80 4.48 23.61
CA VAL A 126 -13.01 3.25 23.76
C VAL A 126 -12.66 2.70 22.39
N ASP A 127 -11.36 2.64 22.09
CA ASP A 127 -10.84 2.08 20.85
C ASP A 127 -11.06 0.55 20.76
N VAL A 128 -10.84 -0.04 19.59
CA VAL A 128 -10.92 -1.50 19.36
C VAL A 128 -9.98 -2.27 20.30
N THR A 129 -8.85 -1.68 20.63
CA THR A 129 -7.85 -2.25 21.54
C THR A 129 -8.23 -2.14 23.03
N GLY A 130 -9.35 -1.46 23.37
CA GLY A 130 -9.78 -1.23 24.75
C GLY A 130 -9.15 0.01 25.42
N VAL A 131 -8.34 0.78 24.69
CA VAL A 131 -7.73 2.02 25.17
C VAL A 131 -8.74 3.16 25.13
N GLU A 132 -8.87 3.92 26.22
CA GLU A 132 -9.69 5.14 26.26
C GLU A 132 -8.96 6.30 25.59
N LEU A 133 -9.69 7.00 24.70
CA LEU A 133 -9.20 8.12 23.92
C LEU A 133 -10.06 9.35 24.18
N LEU A 134 -9.43 10.49 24.46
CA LEU A 134 -10.08 11.78 24.61
C LEU A 134 -10.17 12.45 23.24
N ILE A 135 -11.34 12.56 22.67
CA ILE A 135 -11.60 13.03 21.31
C ILE A 135 -12.40 14.34 21.35
N LYS A 136 -11.99 15.31 20.54
CA LYS A 136 -12.76 16.56 20.37
C LYS A 136 -13.96 16.33 19.48
N ASN A 137 -15.15 16.82 19.92
CA ASN A 137 -16.40 16.67 19.19
C ASN A 137 -16.90 17.94 18.51
N ASP A 138 -16.10 19.01 18.55
CA ASP A 138 -16.48 20.38 18.11
C ASP A 138 -15.76 20.81 16.82
N LYS A 139 -14.93 19.98 16.24
CA LYS A 139 -14.13 20.34 15.05
C LYS A 139 -13.78 19.17 14.15
N ALA A 140 -13.59 19.48 12.86
CA ALA A 140 -13.11 18.53 11.89
C ALA A 140 -11.67 18.05 12.18
N PRO A 141 -11.31 16.80 11.79
CA PRO A 141 -10.03 16.18 12.13
C PRO A 141 -8.82 16.90 11.55
N GLU A 142 -7.73 16.93 12.32
CA GLU A 142 -6.43 17.50 11.95
C GLU A 142 -5.33 16.44 11.94
N TYR A 143 -5.47 15.43 12.80
CA TYR A 143 -4.49 14.35 12.93
C TYR A 143 -5.19 13.00 12.93
N PHE A 144 -4.44 11.99 12.54
CA PHE A 144 -4.86 10.59 12.65
C PHE A 144 -3.67 9.72 13.04
N THR A 145 -3.97 8.56 13.58
CA THR A 145 -3.03 7.48 13.87
C THR A 145 -3.63 6.14 13.48
N SER A 146 -2.85 5.08 13.57
CA SER A 146 -3.31 3.71 13.52
C SER A 146 -2.58 2.89 14.57
N PHE A 147 -3.31 2.08 15.33
CA PHE A 147 -2.74 1.21 16.36
C PHE A 147 -2.54 -0.23 15.87
N ASP A 148 -3.21 -0.61 14.76
CA ASP A 148 -3.25 -1.97 14.23
C ASP A 148 -3.01 -2.05 12.71
N ASP A 149 -2.61 -0.92 12.07
CA ASP A 149 -2.39 -0.75 10.63
C ASP A 149 -3.64 -0.98 9.75
N THR A 150 -4.79 -1.33 10.33
CA THR A 150 -6.05 -1.58 9.61
C THR A 150 -7.09 -0.51 9.85
N VAL A 151 -7.15 0.03 11.07
CA VAL A 151 -8.10 1.08 11.47
C VAL A 151 -7.35 2.40 11.70
N LEU A 152 -7.86 3.46 11.08
CA LEU A 152 -7.41 4.83 11.31
C LEU A 152 -8.27 5.47 12.39
N VAL A 153 -7.63 6.05 13.38
CA VAL A 153 -8.27 6.79 14.47
C VAL A 153 -7.96 8.27 14.34
N PHE A 154 -8.98 9.09 14.27
CA PHE A 154 -8.85 10.55 14.12
C PHE A 154 -8.95 11.26 15.45
N ASP A 155 -8.29 12.42 15.57
CA ASP A 155 -8.22 13.23 16.80
C ASP A 155 -9.48 14.02 17.12
N SER A 156 -10.40 14.14 16.18
CA SER A 156 -11.63 14.92 16.35
C SER A 156 -12.69 14.62 15.30
N TYR A 157 -13.92 15.02 15.59
CA TYR A 157 -15.04 15.07 14.66
C TYR A 157 -15.94 16.28 15.01
N ASP A 158 -16.81 16.69 14.12
CA ASP A 158 -17.74 17.80 14.35
C ASP A 158 -19.16 17.24 14.53
N SER A 159 -19.56 17.04 15.78
CA SER A 159 -20.88 16.48 16.16
C SER A 159 -22.06 17.35 15.72
N THR A 160 -21.82 18.64 15.49
CA THR A 160 -22.86 19.57 15.00
C THR A 160 -23.12 19.38 13.50
N THR A 161 -22.16 18.83 12.78
CA THR A 161 -22.26 18.59 11.35
C THR A 161 -22.64 17.14 11.04
N ASP A 162 -21.96 16.18 11.68
CA ASP A 162 -22.18 14.75 11.51
C ASP A 162 -21.90 14.02 12.83
N SER A 163 -22.77 13.09 13.20
CA SER A 163 -22.57 12.27 14.41
C SER A 163 -21.35 11.37 14.38
N THR A 164 -20.85 11.04 13.16
CA THR A 164 -19.64 10.24 12.93
C THR A 164 -18.90 10.79 11.71
N LEU A 165 -17.61 10.53 11.60
CA LEU A 165 -16.86 10.85 10.39
C LEU A 165 -17.43 10.09 9.19
N GLN A 166 -17.56 10.80 8.06
CA GLN A 166 -18.21 10.28 6.85
C GLN A 166 -17.18 9.92 5.79
N ASN A 167 -17.30 8.74 5.20
CA ASN A 167 -16.47 8.29 4.07
C ASN A 167 -16.58 9.23 2.85
N SER A 168 -17.77 9.80 2.59
CA SER A 168 -18.01 10.75 1.50
C SER A 168 -17.26 12.09 1.64
N LYS A 169 -16.78 12.40 2.85
CA LYS A 169 -15.99 13.60 3.16
C LYS A 169 -14.49 13.36 3.09
N VAL A 170 -14.05 12.14 2.83
CA VAL A 170 -12.64 11.75 2.74
C VAL A 170 -12.16 11.79 1.30
N GLN A 171 -10.93 12.28 1.10
CA GLN A 171 -10.14 12.07 -0.10
C GLN A 171 -8.81 11.45 0.31
N ALA A 172 -8.56 10.24 -0.12
CA ALA A 172 -7.34 9.52 0.20
C ALA A 172 -6.69 8.92 -1.04
N SER A 173 -5.37 8.81 -1.01
CA SER A 173 -4.59 8.02 -1.95
C SER A 173 -3.57 7.17 -1.22
N ALA A 174 -3.38 5.96 -1.69
CA ALA A 174 -2.48 4.98 -1.09
C ALA A 174 -1.71 4.19 -2.14
N TYR A 175 -0.62 3.58 -1.71
CA TYR A 175 0.04 2.53 -2.46
C TYR A 175 -0.64 1.21 -2.14
N ILE A 176 -1.07 0.49 -3.18
CA ILE A 176 -1.84 -0.75 -3.07
C ILE A 176 -1.01 -1.88 -3.65
N TYR A 177 -0.97 -3.03 -2.96
CA TYR A 177 -0.41 -4.24 -3.53
C TYR A 177 -1.31 -4.74 -4.66
N PRO A 178 -0.78 -4.92 -5.88
CA PRO A 178 -1.54 -5.55 -6.95
C PRO A 178 -1.90 -6.99 -6.59
N THR A 179 -3.02 -7.44 -7.11
CA THR A 179 -3.45 -8.84 -6.99
C THR A 179 -2.57 -9.74 -7.86
N TRP A 180 -2.32 -10.96 -7.40
CA TRP A 180 -1.64 -11.99 -8.15
C TRP A 180 -2.63 -13.07 -8.60
N SER A 181 -2.50 -13.51 -9.85
CA SER A 181 -3.22 -14.68 -10.37
C SER A 181 -2.20 -15.71 -10.84
N HIS A 182 -2.46 -16.97 -10.53
CA HIS A 182 -1.60 -18.10 -10.91
C HIS A 182 -2.15 -18.78 -12.17
N LEU A 183 -2.24 -17.99 -13.25
CA LEU A 183 -2.72 -18.40 -14.57
C LEU A 183 -1.65 -18.15 -15.62
N ASP A 184 -1.64 -18.96 -16.67
CA ASP A 184 -0.64 -18.89 -17.75
C ASP A 184 -0.64 -17.53 -18.47
N ASP A 185 -1.82 -16.94 -18.67
CA ASP A 185 -2.05 -15.67 -19.35
C ASP A 185 -1.91 -14.45 -18.42
N PHE A 186 -1.65 -14.66 -17.13
CA PHE A 186 -1.50 -13.57 -16.18
C PHE A 186 -0.28 -12.69 -16.52
N VAL A 187 -0.50 -11.38 -16.59
CA VAL A 187 0.57 -10.40 -16.82
C VAL A 187 0.81 -9.62 -15.52
N PRO A 188 1.99 -9.72 -14.89
CA PRO A 188 2.32 -8.96 -13.69
C PRO A 188 2.13 -7.45 -13.89
N ASP A 189 1.49 -6.79 -12.91
CA ASP A 189 1.25 -5.34 -12.97
C ASP A 189 2.52 -4.56 -12.62
N LEU A 190 3.41 -4.45 -13.61
CA LEU A 190 4.65 -3.68 -13.55
C LEU A 190 4.74 -2.72 -14.74
N PRO A 191 5.44 -1.58 -14.59
CA PRO A 191 5.82 -0.76 -15.74
C PRO A 191 6.68 -1.57 -16.71
N ALA A 192 6.49 -1.38 -18.02
CA ALA A 192 7.23 -2.11 -19.05
C ALA A 192 8.77 -2.07 -18.84
N GLU A 193 9.27 -0.96 -18.32
CA GLU A 193 10.70 -0.76 -18.00
C GLU A 193 11.20 -1.60 -16.82
N ALA A 194 10.31 -2.02 -15.93
CA ALA A 194 10.65 -2.83 -14.77
C ALA A 194 10.71 -4.33 -15.10
N PHE A 195 10.12 -4.76 -16.23
CA PHE A 195 10.08 -6.17 -16.62
C PHE A 195 11.47 -6.77 -16.79
N THR A 196 12.41 -6.07 -17.43
CA THR A 196 13.78 -6.57 -17.59
C THR A 196 14.44 -6.86 -16.23
N SER A 197 14.38 -5.89 -15.32
CA SER A 197 14.93 -6.08 -13.96
C SER A 197 14.26 -7.22 -13.21
N PHE A 198 12.94 -7.34 -13.36
CA PHE A 198 12.14 -8.38 -12.72
C PHE A 198 12.49 -9.77 -13.23
N ILE A 199 12.56 -9.94 -14.56
CA ILE A 199 12.88 -11.23 -15.19
C ILE A 199 14.30 -11.65 -14.82
N GLU A 200 15.29 -10.75 -14.92
CA GLU A 200 16.68 -11.08 -14.58
C GLU A 200 16.85 -11.45 -13.10
N GLU A 201 16.13 -10.77 -12.19
CA GLU A 201 16.14 -11.14 -10.78
C GLU A 201 15.46 -12.50 -10.53
N ALA A 202 14.37 -12.80 -11.25
CA ALA A 202 13.71 -14.09 -11.18
C ALA A 202 14.60 -15.22 -11.75
N LYS A 203 15.29 -15.00 -12.89
CA LYS A 203 16.28 -15.93 -13.47
C LYS A 203 17.40 -16.25 -12.48
N ALA A 204 18.03 -15.22 -11.90
CA ALA A 204 19.10 -15.41 -10.93
C ALA A 204 18.64 -16.27 -9.73
N LYS A 205 17.42 -16.01 -9.21
CA LYS A 205 16.86 -16.79 -8.11
C LYS A 205 16.49 -18.22 -8.51
N CYS A 206 15.94 -18.43 -9.71
CA CYS A 206 15.62 -19.77 -10.23
C CYS A 206 16.89 -20.58 -10.44
N SER A 207 17.90 -20.04 -11.11
CA SER A 207 19.19 -20.70 -11.32
C SER A 207 19.84 -21.14 -10.01
N PHE A 208 19.83 -20.27 -9.00
CA PHE A 208 20.36 -20.61 -7.68
C PHE A 208 19.53 -21.65 -6.94
N LYS A 209 18.20 -21.50 -6.91
CA LYS A 209 17.33 -22.41 -6.14
C LYS A 209 17.15 -23.78 -6.77
N LEU A 210 17.06 -23.85 -8.10
CA LEU A 210 16.75 -25.09 -8.83
C LEU A 210 18.01 -25.83 -9.28
N ARG A 211 19.07 -25.10 -9.66
CA ARG A 211 20.32 -25.68 -10.19
C ARG A 211 21.52 -25.52 -9.26
N GLN A 212 21.38 -24.76 -8.17
CA GLN A 212 22.49 -24.38 -7.27
C GLN A 212 23.65 -23.66 -7.98
N VAL A 213 23.36 -23.01 -9.11
CA VAL A 213 24.33 -22.27 -9.92
C VAL A 213 24.04 -20.77 -9.78
N VAL A 214 25.09 -19.98 -9.53
CA VAL A 214 24.98 -18.52 -9.45
C VAL A 214 25.09 -17.94 -10.86
N ASP A 215 24.02 -17.33 -11.34
CA ASP A 215 24.03 -16.55 -12.57
C ASP A 215 24.46 -15.11 -12.28
N GLN A 216 25.77 -14.87 -12.34
CA GLN A 216 26.37 -13.56 -12.07
C GLN A 216 25.92 -12.46 -13.06
N LYS A 217 25.62 -12.83 -14.31
CA LYS A 217 25.18 -11.86 -15.33
C LYS A 217 23.77 -11.37 -15.04
N ALA A 218 22.84 -12.29 -14.76
CA ALA A 218 21.47 -11.96 -14.39
C ALA A 218 21.42 -11.12 -13.11
N GLU A 219 22.22 -11.46 -12.10
CA GLU A 219 22.31 -10.71 -10.84
C GLU A 219 22.85 -9.29 -11.05
N GLN A 220 23.91 -9.13 -11.85
CA GLN A 220 24.47 -7.82 -12.18
C GLN A 220 23.49 -6.96 -12.96
N GLU A 221 22.79 -7.51 -13.96
CA GLU A 221 21.80 -6.80 -14.75
C GLU A 221 20.59 -6.38 -13.90
N ALA A 222 20.05 -7.29 -13.09
CA ALA A 222 18.99 -6.98 -12.13
C ALA A 222 19.39 -5.82 -11.21
N GLY A 223 20.60 -5.85 -10.66
CA GLY A 223 21.14 -4.78 -9.82
C GLY A 223 21.30 -3.45 -10.55
N ARG A 224 21.76 -3.47 -11.80
CA ARG A 224 21.92 -2.28 -12.66
C ARG A 224 20.57 -1.62 -12.95
N GLN A 225 19.61 -2.41 -13.43
CA GLN A 225 18.26 -1.94 -13.76
C GLN A 225 17.51 -1.47 -12.51
N GLY A 226 17.64 -2.18 -11.39
CA GLY A 226 17.05 -1.79 -10.12
C GLY A 226 17.51 -0.41 -9.62
N ARG A 227 18.81 -0.08 -9.78
CA ARG A 227 19.35 1.27 -9.47
C ARG A 227 18.78 2.35 -10.37
N TRP A 228 18.65 2.07 -11.66
CA TRP A 228 18.06 3.01 -12.62
C TRP A 228 16.59 3.30 -12.31
N LEU A 229 15.79 2.26 -12.07
CA LEU A 229 14.39 2.37 -11.68
C LEU A 229 14.20 3.14 -10.37
N SER A 230 15.11 2.96 -9.40
CA SER A 230 15.09 3.71 -8.13
C SER A 230 15.30 5.21 -8.34
N ARG A 231 16.25 5.60 -9.20
CA ARG A 231 16.49 7.00 -9.55
C ARG A 231 15.30 7.62 -10.27
N LYS A 232 14.66 6.87 -11.19
CA LYS A 232 13.46 7.32 -11.89
C LYS A 232 12.29 7.53 -10.95
N ALA A 233 12.03 6.58 -10.05
CA ALA A 233 10.96 6.67 -9.05
C ALA A 233 11.13 7.91 -8.14
N ARG A 234 12.36 8.20 -7.68
CA ARG A 234 12.64 9.41 -6.89
C ARG A 234 12.35 10.70 -7.65
N ARG A 235 12.69 10.78 -8.94
CA ARG A 235 12.40 11.95 -9.79
C ARG A 235 10.90 12.18 -9.94
N ILE A 236 10.11 11.12 -10.15
CA ILE A 236 8.64 11.20 -10.28
C ILE A 236 8.01 11.63 -8.94
N ALA A 237 8.52 11.17 -7.82
CA ALA A 237 8.02 11.53 -6.48
C ALA A 237 8.40 12.95 -6.02
N GLY A 238 9.02 13.76 -6.89
CA GLY A 238 9.40 15.14 -6.55
C GLY A 238 10.72 15.28 -5.80
N GLY A 239 11.59 14.27 -5.85
CA GLY A 239 12.96 14.34 -5.36
C GLY A 239 13.81 15.34 -6.15
N ILE A 240 15.02 15.68 -5.62
CA ILE A 240 15.93 16.68 -6.17
C ILE A 240 16.05 16.55 -7.69
N LYS A 241 15.65 17.59 -8.41
CA LYS A 241 15.89 17.73 -9.85
C LYS A 241 17.34 18.20 -10.00
N TYR A 242 18.19 17.35 -10.54
CA TYR A 242 19.51 17.74 -11.02
C TYR A 242 19.39 18.32 -12.42
#